data_df79771f1712d27b5c11c789bce427f1
#
_entry.id   df79771f1712d27b5c11c789bce427f1
#
_cell.length_a   1.000
_cell.length_b   1.000
_cell.length_c   1.000
_cell.angle_alpha   90.00
_cell.angle_beta   90.00
_cell.angle_gamma   90.00
#
_symmetry.space_group_name_H-M   'P 1'
#
loop_
_entity.id
_entity.type
_entity.pdbx_description
1 polymer ?
#
loop_
_entity_poly.entity_id
_entity_poly.type
_entity_poly.pdbx_seq_one_letter_code
_entity_poly.pdbx_strand_id
1 'polypeptide(L)'
;QLSEHGMNGNDFKINSKILKDIIGGYTRESGVRNLEKQIAKLIRNRAKNIVSKTEVNDSKDENYLKNILGPKKFFKDKYENNLVAGVVTGLAWTSVGGEILFIESSISDGKGNLTITGNLGKIMKESAIIALEFIKSNFNELGINKAIDYSKYNIHIHVPEGATPKDGPSAGITILTSLVSLFTQKRVKKNIAMTGEITLRGKVLPVGGIKEKILAAKRANIKEIILSSYNRKDIEEVNQKYLKGLKFIYVDTMKDVIFYALTNRKVQNPKLI
;
A
#
# COMPACT_ATOMS: atom_id res chain seq x y z
N GLN A 1 -26.74 6.72 -18.71
CA GLN A 1 -25.96 6.45 -19.93
C GLN A 1 -26.73 5.61 -20.95
N LEU A 2 -27.50 4.58 -20.57
CA LEU A 2 -28.28 3.80 -21.54
C LEU A 2 -29.28 4.68 -22.32
N SER A 3 -30.10 5.45 -21.64
CA SER A 3 -31.10 6.35 -22.26
C SER A 3 -30.47 7.41 -23.15
N GLU A 4 -29.31 7.96 -22.80
CA GLU A 4 -28.57 8.93 -23.62
C GLU A 4 -28.09 8.33 -24.96
N HIS A 5 -27.99 7.02 -25.05
CA HIS A 5 -27.58 6.29 -26.25
C HIS A 5 -28.74 5.53 -26.92
N GLY A 6 -30.00 5.89 -26.60
CA GLY A 6 -31.18 5.23 -27.17
C GLY A 6 -31.34 3.75 -26.84
N MET A 7 -30.75 3.29 -25.74
CA MET A 7 -30.77 1.90 -25.31
C MET A 7 -31.52 1.72 -23.98
N ASN A 8 -31.96 0.51 -23.72
CA ASN A 8 -32.66 0.14 -22.49
C ASN A 8 -31.92 -0.95 -21.72
N GLY A 9 -32.40 -1.31 -20.52
CA GLY A 9 -31.76 -2.30 -19.65
C GLY A 9 -31.74 -3.73 -20.20
N ASN A 10 -32.48 -4.05 -21.26
CA ASN A 10 -32.43 -5.35 -21.93
C ASN A 10 -31.33 -5.41 -22.99
N ASP A 11 -30.96 -4.27 -23.57
CA ASP A 11 -29.97 -4.17 -24.65
C ASP A 11 -28.53 -4.34 -24.13
N PHE A 12 -28.30 -3.91 -22.88
CA PHE A 12 -26.97 -3.96 -22.27
C PHE A 12 -27.02 -4.05 -20.74
N LYS A 13 -26.37 -5.05 -20.18
CA LYS A 13 -26.21 -5.26 -18.71
C LYS A 13 -24.76 -5.47 -18.36
N ILE A 14 -24.31 -4.88 -17.26
CA ILE A 14 -22.98 -5.09 -16.67
C ILE A 14 -23.15 -5.73 -15.29
N ASN A 15 -22.48 -6.83 -15.03
CA ASN A 15 -22.47 -7.44 -13.71
C ASN A 15 -21.46 -6.72 -12.77
N SER A 16 -21.60 -6.95 -11.46
CA SER A 16 -20.74 -6.33 -10.46
C SER A 16 -19.25 -6.67 -10.61
N LYS A 17 -18.90 -7.83 -11.20
CA LYS A 17 -17.50 -8.22 -11.44
C LYS A 17 -16.88 -7.32 -12.51
N ILE A 18 -17.54 -7.21 -13.66
CA ILE A 18 -17.09 -6.34 -14.77
C ILE A 18 -16.99 -4.88 -14.33
N LEU A 19 -18.00 -4.38 -13.58
CA LEU A 19 -17.95 -3.02 -13.05
C LEU A 19 -16.71 -2.80 -12.15
N LYS A 20 -16.40 -3.74 -11.27
CA LYS A 20 -15.19 -3.69 -10.42
C LYS A 20 -13.90 -3.76 -11.25
N ASP A 21 -13.89 -4.52 -12.34
CA ASP A 21 -12.74 -4.60 -13.24
C ASP A 21 -12.53 -3.30 -14.02
N ILE A 22 -13.61 -2.62 -14.43
CA ILE A 22 -13.53 -1.28 -15.03
C ILE A 22 -12.99 -0.28 -14.02
N ILE A 23 -13.55 -0.23 -12.82
CA ILE A 23 -13.10 0.68 -11.75
C ILE A 23 -11.62 0.46 -11.44
N GLY A 24 -11.21 -0.79 -11.23
CA GLY A 24 -9.85 -1.10 -10.80
C GLY A 24 -8.80 -1.08 -11.90
N GLY A 25 -9.18 -1.27 -13.17
CA GLY A 25 -8.24 -1.38 -14.27
C GLY A 25 -8.21 -0.19 -15.23
N TYR A 26 -9.27 0.62 -15.27
CA TYR A 26 -9.40 1.68 -16.28
C TYR A 26 -9.68 3.07 -15.69
N THR A 27 -9.94 3.15 -14.37
CA THR A 27 -10.19 4.43 -13.70
C THR A 27 -9.37 4.58 -12.44
N ARG A 28 -8.88 5.80 -12.17
CA ARG A 28 -8.19 6.20 -10.93
C ARG A 28 -8.61 7.64 -10.66
N GLU A 29 -9.67 7.81 -9.90
CA GLU A 29 -10.30 9.10 -9.65
C GLU A 29 -11.04 9.11 -8.31
N SER A 30 -11.20 10.30 -7.72
CA SER A 30 -11.99 10.50 -6.50
C SER A 30 -13.50 10.52 -6.73
N GLY A 31 -13.94 10.69 -7.98
CA GLY A 31 -15.35 10.70 -8.41
C GLY A 31 -15.69 9.52 -9.29
N VAL A 32 -16.65 9.71 -10.19
CA VAL A 32 -17.15 8.68 -11.11
C VAL A 32 -17.16 9.12 -12.59
N ARG A 33 -16.60 10.30 -12.89
CA ARG A 33 -16.67 10.90 -14.22
C ARG A 33 -15.94 10.08 -15.29
N ASN A 34 -14.78 9.52 -14.94
CA ASN A 34 -14.05 8.67 -15.87
C ASN A 34 -14.71 7.29 -16.00
N LEU A 35 -15.23 6.75 -14.91
CA LEU A 35 -16.03 5.52 -14.92
C LEU A 35 -17.24 5.67 -15.88
N GLU A 36 -17.95 6.76 -15.79
CA GLU A 36 -19.05 7.08 -16.68
C GLU A 36 -18.62 7.11 -18.16
N LYS A 37 -17.48 7.73 -18.47
CA LYS A 37 -16.91 7.73 -19.81
C LYS A 37 -16.54 6.32 -20.31
N GLN A 38 -15.99 5.45 -19.45
CA GLN A 38 -15.67 4.07 -19.84
C GLN A 38 -16.94 3.26 -20.10
N ILE A 39 -17.97 3.41 -19.24
CA ILE A 39 -19.29 2.78 -19.45
C ILE A 39 -19.92 3.26 -20.75
N ALA A 40 -19.90 4.56 -21.03
CA ALA A 40 -20.42 5.11 -22.27
C ALA A 40 -19.73 4.54 -23.52
N LYS A 41 -18.41 4.27 -23.48
CA LYS A 41 -17.71 3.59 -24.58
C LYS A 41 -18.23 2.17 -24.83
N LEU A 42 -18.49 1.41 -23.76
CA LEU A 42 -19.05 0.06 -23.87
C LEU A 42 -20.46 0.08 -24.47
N ILE A 43 -21.30 1.04 -24.02
CA ILE A 43 -22.67 1.20 -24.50
C ILE A 43 -22.67 1.59 -26.00
N ARG A 44 -21.83 2.57 -26.42
CA ARG A 44 -21.70 2.94 -27.84
C ARG A 44 -21.25 1.80 -28.71
N ASN A 45 -20.28 0.98 -28.24
CA ASN A 45 -19.86 -0.19 -28.98
C ASN A 45 -21.02 -1.19 -29.15
N ARG A 46 -21.82 -1.42 -28.12
CA ARG A 46 -23.00 -2.29 -28.21
C ARG A 46 -24.06 -1.73 -29.15
N ALA A 47 -24.36 -0.43 -29.07
CA ALA A 47 -25.31 0.22 -29.99
C ALA A 47 -24.88 0.07 -31.46
N LYS A 48 -23.59 0.31 -31.76
CA LYS A 48 -23.01 0.09 -33.08
C LYS A 48 -23.25 -1.35 -33.56
N ASN A 49 -23.00 -2.34 -32.72
CA ASN A 49 -23.13 -3.76 -33.08
C ASN A 49 -24.58 -4.17 -33.33
N ILE A 50 -25.52 -3.61 -32.59
CA ILE A 50 -26.96 -3.81 -32.82
C ILE A 50 -27.37 -3.25 -34.21
N VAL A 51 -26.98 -2.03 -34.52
CA VAL A 51 -27.30 -1.40 -35.81
C VAL A 51 -26.64 -2.14 -36.98
N SER A 52 -25.40 -2.56 -36.85
CA SER A 52 -24.68 -3.30 -37.90
C SER A 52 -25.07 -4.79 -37.95
N LYS A 53 -26.01 -5.25 -37.13
CA LYS A 53 -26.41 -6.69 -37.04
C LYS A 53 -25.23 -7.65 -36.87
N THR A 54 -24.17 -7.21 -36.21
CA THR A 54 -22.99 -8.02 -35.94
C THR A 54 -23.26 -8.89 -34.72
N GLU A 55 -23.10 -10.20 -34.87
CA GLU A 55 -23.17 -11.12 -33.72
C GLU A 55 -22.05 -10.79 -32.73
N VAL A 56 -22.42 -10.47 -31.50
CA VAL A 56 -21.49 -10.18 -30.43
C VAL A 56 -21.57 -11.33 -29.43
N ASN A 57 -20.45 -11.97 -29.16
CA ASN A 57 -20.33 -12.88 -28.07
C ASN A 57 -20.67 -12.13 -26.76
N ASP A 58 -21.74 -12.53 -26.10
CA ASP A 58 -22.25 -11.85 -24.89
C ASP A 58 -21.39 -12.09 -23.65
N SER A 59 -20.27 -12.81 -23.76
CA SER A 59 -19.31 -12.96 -22.70
C SER A 59 -18.60 -11.65 -22.40
N LYS A 60 -19.16 -10.88 -21.48
CA LYS A 60 -18.53 -9.66 -20.94
C LYS A 60 -17.44 -10.08 -19.96
N ASP A 61 -16.30 -10.49 -20.52
CA ASP A 61 -15.12 -10.91 -19.78
C ASP A 61 -13.99 -9.86 -19.89
N GLU A 62 -12.81 -10.20 -19.43
CA GLU A 62 -11.64 -9.34 -19.47
C GLU A 62 -11.20 -9.05 -20.90
N ASN A 63 -11.34 -9.99 -21.84
CA ASN A 63 -11.01 -9.81 -23.26
C ASN A 63 -11.98 -8.84 -23.92
N TYR A 64 -13.27 -8.90 -23.60
CA TYR A 64 -14.26 -7.94 -24.05
C TYR A 64 -13.88 -6.51 -23.63
N LEU A 65 -13.51 -6.30 -22.35
CA LEU A 65 -13.07 -4.99 -21.89
C LEU A 65 -11.81 -4.52 -22.63
N LYS A 66 -10.82 -5.40 -22.80
CA LYS A 66 -9.57 -5.07 -23.48
C LYS A 66 -9.79 -4.65 -24.94
N ASN A 67 -10.69 -5.33 -25.65
CA ASN A 67 -10.99 -5.02 -27.05
C ASN A 67 -11.66 -3.63 -27.24
N ILE A 68 -12.47 -3.19 -26.27
CA ILE A 68 -13.21 -1.92 -26.39
C ILE A 68 -12.50 -0.76 -25.70
N LEU A 69 -11.95 -1.00 -24.51
CA LEU A 69 -11.34 0.02 -23.68
C LEU A 69 -9.81 0.11 -23.84
N GLY A 70 -9.20 -0.87 -24.49
CA GLY A 70 -7.74 -1.07 -24.59
C GLY A 70 -7.18 -1.87 -23.41
N PRO A 71 -5.86 -1.96 -23.30
CA PRO A 71 -5.21 -2.63 -22.18
C PRO A 71 -5.52 -1.90 -20.86
N LYS A 72 -5.52 -2.65 -19.73
CA LYS A 72 -5.65 -2.06 -18.40
C LYS A 72 -4.56 -1.03 -18.18
N LYS A 73 -4.96 0.13 -17.68
CA LYS A 73 -4.06 1.25 -17.36
C LYS A 73 -3.52 1.17 -15.93
N PHE A 74 -4.29 0.53 -15.04
CA PHE A 74 -3.96 0.40 -13.63
C PHE A 74 -3.97 -1.06 -13.24
N PHE A 75 -2.97 -1.46 -12.48
CA PHE A 75 -2.90 -2.78 -11.89
C PHE A 75 -3.28 -2.68 -10.42
N LYS A 76 -3.93 -3.71 -9.89
CA LYS A 76 -4.21 -3.76 -8.45
C LYS A 76 -2.91 -3.97 -7.72
N ASP A 77 -2.67 -3.15 -6.71
CA ASP A 77 -1.62 -3.41 -5.75
C ASP A 77 -1.86 -4.80 -5.15
N LYS A 78 -0.93 -5.69 -5.35
CA LYS A 78 -0.95 -7.01 -4.73
C LYS A 78 0.04 -7.00 -3.59
N TYR A 79 -0.42 -7.43 -2.40
CA TYR A 79 0.50 -7.74 -1.34
C TYR A 79 1.43 -8.87 -1.80
N GLU A 80 2.71 -8.56 -1.84
CA GLU A 80 3.76 -9.55 -2.08
C GLU A 80 4.26 -10.08 -0.75
N ASN A 81 4.47 -11.40 -0.68
CA ASN A 81 4.99 -12.00 0.54
C ASN A 81 6.40 -11.49 0.84
N ASN A 82 6.58 -10.84 1.99
CA ASN A 82 7.87 -10.35 2.46
C ASN A 82 8.77 -11.53 2.89
N LEU A 83 9.45 -12.15 1.94
CA LEU A 83 10.37 -13.27 2.19
C LEU A 83 11.80 -12.78 2.44
N VAL A 84 12.09 -11.53 2.10
CA VAL A 84 13.39 -10.87 2.28
C VAL A 84 13.34 -9.90 3.46
N ALA A 85 14.49 -9.68 4.10
CA ALA A 85 14.63 -8.66 5.13
C ALA A 85 14.55 -7.25 4.53
N GLY A 86 14.05 -6.31 5.30
CA GLY A 86 14.01 -4.92 4.88
C GLY A 86 12.82 -4.54 4.00
N VAL A 87 11.84 -5.43 3.76
CA VAL A 87 10.63 -5.11 2.99
C VAL A 87 9.41 -5.10 3.88
N VAL A 88 8.72 -3.98 3.95
CA VAL A 88 7.54 -3.77 4.80
C VAL A 88 6.45 -3.04 4.04
N THR A 89 5.19 -3.43 4.28
CA THR A 89 4.03 -2.78 3.69
C THR A 89 3.51 -1.67 4.59
N GLY A 90 3.43 -0.47 4.03
CA GLY A 90 2.78 0.68 4.63
C GLY A 90 1.43 0.99 3.99
N LEU A 91 0.72 1.95 4.57
CA LEU A 91 -0.55 2.46 4.08
C LEU A 91 -0.43 3.96 3.83
N ALA A 92 -0.77 4.38 2.63
CA ALA A 92 -0.80 5.77 2.21
C ALA A 92 -2.22 6.23 1.90
N TRP A 93 -2.44 7.53 1.99
CA TRP A 93 -3.64 8.21 1.53
C TRP A 93 -3.25 9.24 0.46
N THR A 94 -4.03 9.28 -0.62
CA THR A 94 -3.88 10.21 -1.73
C THR A 94 -5.20 10.88 -2.05
N SER A 95 -5.19 11.90 -2.90
CA SER A 95 -6.41 12.57 -3.36
C SER A 95 -7.40 11.64 -4.09
N VAL A 96 -6.93 10.50 -4.55
CA VAL A 96 -7.76 9.49 -5.26
C VAL A 96 -8.10 8.27 -4.38
N GLY A 97 -7.73 8.29 -3.12
CA GLY A 97 -8.04 7.23 -2.16
C GLY A 97 -6.81 6.66 -1.45
N GLY A 98 -6.98 5.55 -0.75
CA GLY A 98 -5.88 4.88 -0.07
C GLY A 98 -5.16 3.90 -1.00
N GLU A 99 -3.86 3.72 -0.73
CA GLU A 99 -2.97 2.80 -1.44
C GLU A 99 -2.08 2.06 -0.45
N ILE A 100 -1.63 0.85 -0.80
CA ILE A 100 -0.50 0.23 -0.13
C ILE A 100 0.79 0.76 -0.74
N LEU A 101 1.82 0.86 0.06
CA LEU A 101 3.15 1.17 -0.41
C LEU A 101 4.16 0.20 0.20
N PHE A 102 5.17 -0.15 -0.55
CA PHE A 102 6.27 -0.94 -0.06
C PHE A 102 7.41 -0.02 0.37
N ILE A 103 8.02 -0.33 1.49
CA ILE A 103 9.27 0.28 1.92
C ILE A 103 10.32 -0.81 1.87
N GLU A 104 11.36 -0.56 1.09
CA GLU A 104 12.46 -1.49 0.86
C GLU A 104 13.73 -0.85 1.41
N SER A 105 14.41 -1.56 2.30
CA SER A 105 15.70 -1.13 2.82
C SER A 105 16.78 -2.14 2.46
N SER A 106 17.93 -1.63 2.07
CA SER A 106 19.12 -2.44 1.77
C SER A 106 20.35 -1.87 2.46
N ILE A 107 21.37 -2.71 2.64
CA ILE A 107 22.64 -2.37 3.23
C ILE A 107 23.77 -2.87 2.34
N SER A 108 24.81 -2.07 2.18
CA SER A 108 26.03 -2.40 1.46
C SER A 108 27.24 -1.85 2.20
N ASP A 109 28.42 -2.40 1.95
CA ASP A 109 29.66 -1.83 2.47
C ASP A 109 29.82 -0.37 2.01
N GLY A 110 30.28 0.48 2.92
CA GLY A 110 30.36 1.91 2.61
C GLY A 110 30.92 2.77 3.72
N LYS A 111 30.47 4.01 3.81
CA LYS A 111 30.99 5.03 4.71
C LYS A 111 29.89 5.67 5.59
N GLY A 112 28.85 4.93 5.94
CA GLY A 112 27.77 5.41 6.81
C GLY A 112 26.72 6.27 6.11
N ASN A 113 26.67 6.29 4.78
CA ASN A 113 25.73 7.14 4.04
C ASN A 113 24.31 6.59 4.08
N LEU A 114 23.34 7.49 4.28
CA LEU A 114 21.91 7.20 4.09
C LEU A 114 21.45 7.74 2.74
N THR A 115 20.98 6.85 1.88
CA THR A 115 20.38 7.19 0.58
C THR A 115 18.89 6.93 0.65
N ILE A 116 18.08 7.88 0.16
CA ILE A 116 16.61 7.78 0.16
C ILE A 116 16.11 8.07 -1.25
N THR A 117 15.36 7.13 -1.83
CA THR A 117 14.83 7.25 -3.21
C THR A 117 13.35 6.88 -3.26
N GLY A 118 12.66 7.23 -4.35
CA GLY A 118 11.23 6.95 -4.56
C GLY A 118 10.36 8.19 -4.67
N ASN A 119 10.95 9.37 -5.02
CA ASN A 119 10.27 10.66 -5.15
C ASN A 119 9.58 11.08 -3.84
N LEU A 120 10.35 11.02 -2.74
CA LEU A 120 9.87 11.33 -1.40
C LEU A 120 10.01 12.81 -1.09
N GLY A 121 8.96 13.40 -0.54
CA GLY A 121 8.96 14.76 -0.03
C GLY A 121 9.81 14.93 1.25
N LYS A 122 9.90 16.16 1.72
CA LYS A 122 10.75 16.53 2.84
C LYS A 122 10.37 15.82 4.13
N ILE A 123 9.07 15.78 4.46
CA ILE A 123 8.56 15.19 5.71
C ILE A 123 8.85 13.69 5.77
N MET A 124 8.66 12.99 4.67
CA MET A 124 8.94 11.55 4.62
C MET A 124 10.43 11.24 4.72
N LYS A 125 11.31 12.09 4.16
CA LYS A 125 12.77 12.00 4.33
C LYS A 125 13.19 12.24 5.77
N GLU A 126 12.61 13.24 6.45
CA GLU A 126 12.80 13.49 7.88
C GLU A 126 12.40 12.27 8.73
N SER A 127 11.25 11.64 8.41
CA SER A 127 10.82 10.40 9.09
C SER A 127 11.84 9.27 8.95
N ALA A 128 12.49 9.16 7.79
CA ALA A 128 13.54 8.15 7.58
C ALA A 128 14.79 8.43 8.42
N ILE A 129 15.19 9.70 8.55
CA ILE A 129 16.29 10.11 9.42
C ILE A 129 15.96 9.81 10.88
N ILE A 130 14.75 10.20 11.35
CA ILE A 130 14.28 9.94 12.71
C ILE A 130 14.29 8.43 13.00
N ALA A 131 13.83 7.61 12.06
CA ALA A 131 13.82 6.16 12.20
C ALA A 131 15.24 5.60 12.40
N LEU A 132 16.21 6.03 11.60
CA LEU A 132 17.59 5.58 11.71
C LEU A 132 18.24 6.05 13.01
N GLU A 133 18.05 7.29 13.41
CA GLU A 133 18.62 7.84 14.66
C GLU A 133 17.99 7.15 15.91
N PHE A 134 16.69 6.85 15.87
CA PHE A 134 16.07 6.05 16.93
C PHE A 134 16.70 4.65 17.04
N ILE A 135 16.97 3.99 15.92
CA ILE A 135 17.64 2.68 15.89
C ILE A 135 19.02 2.79 16.52
N LYS A 136 19.84 3.77 16.10
CA LYS A 136 21.20 3.99 16.63
C LYS A 136 21.21 4.22 18.14
N SER A 137 20.16 4.79 18.71
CA SER A 137 20.04 5.05 20.14
C SER A 137 19.45 3.87 20.93
N ASN A 138 18.86 2.84 20.27
CA ASN A 138 18.07 1.81 20.93
C ASN A 138 18.36 0.37 20.48
N PHE A 139 19.60 0.05 20.10
CA PHE A 139 19.97 -1.26 19.53
C PHE A 139 19.51 -2.46 20.37
N ASN A 140 19.80 -2.43 21.67
CA ASN A 140 19.48 -3.53 22.56
C ASN A 140 17.98 -3.82 22.61
N GLU A 141 17.19 -2.76 22.72
CA GLU A 141 15.74 -2.86 22.84
C GLU A 141 15.09 -3.38 21.56
N LEU A 142 15.73 -3.15 20.42
CA LEU A 142 15.28 -3.60 19.11
C LEU A 142 15.85 -4.98 18.72
N GLY A 143 16.68 -5.58 19.57
CA GLY A 143 17.32 -6.87 19.29
C GLY A 143 18.33 -6.82 18.14
N ILE A 144 18.94 -5.66 17.90
CA ILE A 144 19.99 -5.45 16.90
C ILE A 144 21.36 -5.68 17.57
N ASN A 145 22.28 -6.33 16.85
CA ASN A 145 23.62 -6.56 17.35
C ASN A 145 24.36 -5.22 17.54
N LYS A 146 24.84 -4.97 18.76
CA LYS A 146 25.63 -3.77 19.09
C LYS A 146 26.98 -3.67 18.34
N ALA A 147 27.50 -4.80 17.86
CA ALA A 147 28.77 -4.83 17.16
C ALA A 147 28.69 -4.27 15.72
N ILE A 148 27.50 -3.91 15.24
CA ILE A 148 27.34 -3.32 13.91
C ILE A 148 27.94 -1.92 13.92
N ASP A 149 29.03 -1.77 13.17
CA ASP A 149 29.66 -0.48 12.94
C ASP A 149 28.99 0.23 11.75
N TYR A 150 28.01 1.09 12.02
CA TYR A 150 27.25 1.80 10.99
C TYR A 150 28.12 2.68 10.07
N SER A 151 29.31 3.07 10.52
CA SER A 151 30.23 3.85 9.71
C SER A 151 30.79 3.06 8.52
N LYS A 152 30.69 1.73 8.56
CA LYS A 152 31.16 0.83 7.50
C LYS A 152 30.09 0.41 6.51
N TYR A 153 28.85 0.87 6.69
CA TYR A 153 27.73 0.47 5.84
C TYR A 153 26.96 1.66 5.29
N ASN A 154 26.68 1.62 4.02
CA ASN A 154 25.67 2.51 3.44
C ASN A 154 24.29 1.88 3.56
N ILE A 155 23.29 2.67 3.91
CA ILE A 155 21.91 2.28 4.04
C ILE A 155 21.13 2.94 2.90
N HIS A 156 20.33 2.16 2.20
CA HIS A 156 19.44 2.68 1.16
C HIS A 156 17.99 2.34 1.51
N ILE A 157 17.15 3.36 1.55
CA ILE A 157 15.70 3.23 1.69
C ILE A 157 15.07 3.62 0.35
N HIS A 158 14.28 2.71 -0.21
CA HIS A 158 13.56 2.92 -1.46
C HIS A 158 12.07 2.73 -1.26
N VAL A 159 11.27 3.61 -1.86
CA VAL A 159 9.83 3.45 -1.96
C VAL A 159 9.46 3.39 -3.43
N PRO A 160 9.08 2.21 -3.97
CA PRO A 160 8.75 2.01 -5.37
C PRO A 160 7.69 2.97 -5.89
N GLU A 161 7.48 2.98 -7.23
CA GLU A 161 6.61 3.89 -7.95
C GLU A 161 7.05 5.36 -7.87
N GLY A 162 8.33 5.61 -8.21
CA GLY A 162 8.94 6.95 -8.18
C GLY A 162 8.27 8.02 -9.05
N ALA A 163 7.42 7.64 -10.00
CA ALA A 163 6.62 8.58 -10.78
C ALA A 163 5.55 9.30 -9.94
N THR A 164 5.10 8.70 -8.83
CA THR A 164 4.11 9.28 -7.92
C THR A 164 4.80 9.93 -6.74
N PRO A 165 4.68 11.26 -6.54
CA PRO A 165 5.20 11.92 -5.35
C PRO A 165 4.57 11.36 -4.07
N LYS A 166 5.40 11.13 -3.05
CA LYS A 166 4.97 10.62 -1.74
C LYS A 166 5.53 11.52 -0.65
N ASP A 167 4.67 11.98 0.26
CA ASP A 167 5.10 12.76 1.41
C ASP A 167 4.22 12.49 2.64
N GLY A 168 4.70 12.94 3.79
CA GLY A 168 4.00 12.83 5.05
C GLY A 168 4.70 11.93 6.08
N PRO A 169 4.35 12.09 7.37
CA PRO A 169 5.02 11.39 8.47
C PRO A 169 4.50 9.97 8.70
N SER A 170 3.39 9.60 8.07
CA SER A 170 2.62 8.37 8.38
C SER A 170 3.33 7.05 8.03
N ALA A 171 4.45 7.12 7.31
CA ALA A 171 5.30 5.97 6.99
C ALA A 171 6.40 5.72 8.04
N GLY A 172 6.52 6.54 9.07
CA GLY A 172 7.62 6.48 10.05
C GLY A 172 7.77 5.11 10.69
N ILE A 173 6.69 4.51 11.21
CA ILE A 173 6.74 3.16 11.80
C ILE A 173 7.09 2.08 10.77
N THR A 174 6.69 2.26 9.50
CA THR A 174 6.98 1.32 8.41
C THR A 174 8.45 1.36 8.05
N ILE A 175 9.03 2.55 7.92
CA ILE A 175 10.44 2.76 7.64
C ILE A 175 11.31 2.15 8.74
N LEU A 176 10.98 2.44 10.01
CA LEU A 176 11.72 1.89 11.14
C LEU A 176 11.63 0.36 11.17
N THR A 177 10.46 -0.20 10.96
CA THR A 177 10.28 -1.67 10.92
C THR A 177 11.08 -2.30 9.78
N SER A 178 11.16 -1.64 8.62
CA SER A 178 11.98 -2.08 7.48
C SER A 178 13.46 -2.13 7.86
N LEU A 179 13.98 -1.08 8.49
CA LEU A 179 15.37 -1.04 8.94
C LEU A 179 15.66 -2.08 10.04
N VAL A 180 14.76 -2.26 11.02
CA VAL A 180 14.96 -3.28 12.08
C VAL A 180 14.90 -4.68 11.47
N SER A 181 14.01 -4.95 10.54
CA SER A 181 13.98 -6.21 9.79
C SER A 181 15.30 -6.44 9.04
N LEU A 182 15.82 -5.41 8.37
CA LEU A 182 17.11 -5.45 7.68
C LEU A 182 18.26 -5.80 8.62
N PHE A 183 18.42 -5.07 9.73
CA PHE A 183 19.54 -5.29 10.66
C PHE A 183 19.45 -6.59 11.45
N THR A 184 18.24 -7.04 11.79
CA THR A 184 18.03 -8.30 12.50
C THR A 184 17.91 -9.51 11.58
N GLN A 185 17.77 -9.30 10.25
CA GLN A 185 17.46 -10.33 9.26
C GLN A 185 16.20 -11.15 9.59
N LYS A 186 15.30 -10.59 10.41
CA LYS A 186 14.03 -11.22 10.79
C LYS A 186 12.95 -10.91 9.75
N ARG A 187 12.08 -11.89 9.50
CA ARG A 187 10.94 -11.75 8.59
C ARG A 187 9.86 -10.88 9.20
N VAL A 188 9.30 -10.01 8.38
CA VAL A 188 8.04 -9.35 8.70
C VAL A 188 6.89 -10.34 8.53
N LYS A 189 5.88 -10.29 9.41
CA LYS A 189 4.67 -11.13 9.30
C LYS A 189 3.98 -10.94 7.96
N LYS A 190 3.37 -12.01 7.46
CA LYS A 190 2.58 -11.97 6.23
C LYS A 190 1.26 -11.24 6.45
N ASN A 191 0.74 -10.65 5.39
CA ASN A 191 -0.58 -9.99 5.36
C ASN A 191 -0.76 -8.90 6.44
N ILE A 192 0.34 -8.24 6.81
CA ILE A 192 0.35 -7.11 7.74
C ILE A 192 0.72 -5.83 7.00
N ALA A 193 0.07 -4.75 7.37
CA ALA A 193 0.45 -3.40 6.95
C ALA A 193 0.42 -2.47 8.16
N MET A 194 1.04 -1.30 8.04
CA MET A 194 1.12 -0.39 9.14
C MET A 194 1.08 1.08 8.71
N THR A 195 0.68 1.94 9.62
CA THR A 195 0.71 3.38 9.44
C THR A 195 0.82 4.07 10.79
N GLY A 196 1.70 5.05 10.89
CA GLY A 196 1.92 5.82 12.11
C GLY A 196 3.14 6.72 11.98
N GLU A 197 3.09 7.86 12.62
CA GLU A 197 4.23 8.74 12.78
C GLU A 197 5.08 8.30 13.97
N ILE A 198 6.38 8.48 13.89
CA ILE A 198 7.28 8.16 15.01
C ILE A 198 7.95 9.42 15.54
N THR A 199 8.27 9.39 16.84
CA THR A 199 9.11 10.41 17.49
C THR A 199 10.50 9.85 17.78
N LEU A 200 11.49 10.72 18.02
CA LEU A 200 12.83 10.31 18.47
C LEU A 200 12.83 9.50 19.80
N ARG A 201 11.74 9.57 20.56
CA ARG A 201 11.57 8.78 21.80
C ARG A 201 10.87 7.44 21.55
N GLY A 202 10.57 7.12 20.30
CA GLY A 202 9.90 5.87 19.93
C GLY A 202 8.40 5.83 20.20
N LYS A 203 7.74 6.97 20.45
CA LYS A 203 6.27 7.03 20.51
C LYS A 203 5.68 6.93 19.12
N VAL A 204 4.53 6.27 19.02
CA VAL A 204 3.72 6.18 17.79
C VAL A 204 2.58 7.18 17.87
N LEU A 205 2.61 8.17 16.99
CA LEU A 205 1.59 9.21 16.91
C LEU A 205 0.48 8.85 15.91
N PRO A 206 -0.73 9.37 16.11
CA PRO A 206 -1.86 9.16 15.21
C PRO A 206 -1.64 9.85 13.86
N VAL A 207 -2.30 9.32 12.83
CA VAL A 207 -2.21 9.81 11.46
C VAL A 207 -3.57 9.89 10.80
N GLY A 208 -3.70 10.71 9.76
CA GLY A 208 -4.94 10.89 9.03
C GLY A 208 -5.17 9.86 7.91
N GLY A 209 -6.35 9.95 7.27
CA GLY A 209 -6.74 9.11 6.13
C GLY A 209 -6.98 7.65 6.50
N ILE A 210 -7.40 7.36 7.72
CA ILE A 210 -7.55 5.99 8.23
C ILE A 210 -8.58 5.19 7.44
N LYS A 211 -9.71 5.79 7.09
CA LYS A 211 -10.76 5.13 6.30
C LYS A 211 -10.23 4.67 4.94
N GLU A 212 -9.55 5.54 4.22
CA GLU A 212 -8.96 5.27 2.91
C GLU A 212 -7.87 4.19 3.02
N LYS A 213 -7.02 4.25 4.02
CA LYS A 213 -5.98 3.27 4.33
C LYS A 213 -6.55 1.88 4.61
N ILE A 214 -7.65 1.79 5.38
CA ILE A 214 -8.37 0.53 5.64
C ILE A 214 -8.90 -0.06 4.34
N LEU A 215 -9.51 0.76 3.49
CA LEU A 215 -10.05 0.31 2.21
C LEU A 215 -8.93 -0.20 1.28
N ALA A 216 -7.77 0.45 1.28
CA ALA A 216 -6.60 -0.01 0.54
C ALA A 216 -6.09 -1.36 1.07
N ALA A 217 -5.89 -1.48 2.37
CA ALA A 217 -5.47 -2.72 3.02
C ALA A 217 -6.42 -3.89 2.67
N LYS A 218 -7.74 -3.65 2.72
CA LYS A 218 -8.74 -4.65 2.37
C LYS A 218 -8.67 -5.09 0.90
N ARG A 219 -8.47 -4.12 -0.03
CA ARG A 219 -8.28 -4.43 -1.47
C ARG A 219 -7.02 -5.27 -1.72
N ALA A 220 -5.96 -5.03 -0.96
CA ALA A 220 -4.68 -5.74 -1.06
C ALA A 220 -4.65 -7.08 -0.28
N ASN A 221 -5.80 -7.53 0.28
CA ASN A 221 -5.89 -8.75 1.11
C ASN A 221 -5.03 -8.74 2.39
N ILE A 222 -4.68 -7.57 2.90
CA ILE A 222 -4.09 -7.41 4.23
C ILE A 222 -5.08 -7.92 5.27
N LYS A 223 -4.57 -8.54 6.34
CA LYS A 223 -5.37 -9.11 7.43
C LYS A 223 -5.16 -8.39 8.75
N GLU A 224 -3.97 -7.86 8.97
CA GLU A 224 -3.62 -7.16 10.20
C GLU A 224 -3.11 -5.75 9.87
N ILE A 225 -3.56 -4.76 10.64
CA ILE A 225 -3.13 -3.37 10.51
C ILE A 225 -2.61 -2.90 11.85
N ILE A 226 -1.33 -2.46 11.87
CA ILE A 226 -0.71 -1.81 13.03
C ILE A 226 -0.88 -0.30 12.87
N LEU A 227 -1.39 0.35 13.93
CA LEU A 227 -1.59 1.80 13.97
C LEU A 227 -1.58 2.31 15.41
N SER A 228 -1.43 3.63 15.57
CA SER A 228 -1.47 4.27 16.88
C SER A 228 -2.78 3.98 17.65
N SER A 229 -2.68 3.77 18.95
CA SER A 229 -3.86 3.62 19.82
C SER A 229 -4.80 4.82 19.75
N TYR A 230 -4.28 6.01 19.51
CA TYR A 230 -5.06 7.24 19.34
C TYR A 230 -5.91 7.25 18.05
N ASN A 231 -5.63 6.38 17.07
CA ASN A 231 -6.50 6.22 15.89
C ASN A 231 -7.69 5.26 16.12
N ARG A 232 -7.90 4.76 17.34
CA ARG A 232 -9.07 3.92 17.66
C ARG A 232 -10.38 4.62 17.31
N LYS A 233 -10.51 5.90 17.65
CA LYS A 233 -11.68 6.72 17.32
C LYS A 233 -11.98 6.76 15.81
N ASP A 234 -10.95 6.87 14.99
CA ASP A 234 -11.13 6.90 13.53
C ASP A 234 -11.64 5.55 12.99
N ILE A 235 -11.26 4.43 13.63
CA ILE A 235 -11.75 3.09 13.28
C ILE A 235 -13.24 2.95 13.67
N GLU A 236 -13.65 3.49 14.83
CA GLU A 236 -15.03 3.42 15.31
C GLU A 236 -16.01 4.17 14.39
N GLU A 237 -15.55 5.20 13.69
CA GLU A 237 -16.34 5.94 12.70
C GLU A 237 -16.51 5.17 11.36
N VAL A 238 -15.72 4.12 11.11
CA VAL A 238 -15.78 3.36 9.86
C VAL A 238 -16.90 2.31 9.92
N ASN A 239 -17.73 2.27 8.88
CA ASN A 239 -18.79 1.28 8.80
C ASN A 239 -18.26 -0.15 8.91
N GLN A 240 -18.88 -0.95 9.78
CA GLN A 240 -18.49 -2.32 10.13
C GLN A 240 -18.28 -3.25 8.94
N LYS A 241 -19.04 -3.06 7.84
CA LYS A 241 -18.88 -3.84 6.60
C LYS A 241 -17.47 -3.73 6.01
N TYR A 242 -16.78 -2.62 6.23
CA TYR A 242 -15.41 -2.39 5.74
C TYR A 242 -14.37 -2.96 6.69
N LEU A 243 -14.69 -3.09 7.98
CA LEU A 243 -13.79 -3.63 9.01
C LEU A 243 -13.77 -5.17 9.01
N LYS A 244 -14.83 -5.81 8.56
CA LYS A 244 -14.95 -7.28 8.56
C LYS A 244 -13.76 -7.96 7.89
N GLY A 245 -13.10 -8.86 8.64
CA GLY A 245 -11.94 -9.63 8.18
C GLY A 245 -10.59 -8.92 8.36
N LEU A 246 -10.57 -7.76 9.00
CA LEU A 246 -9.37 -7.04 9.40
C LEU A 246 -9.20 -7.11 10.92
N LYS A 247 -7.97 -7.28 11.38
CA LYS A 247 -7.56 -7.17 12.78
C LYS A 247 -6.74 -5.91 12.95
N PHE A 248 -7.12 -5.08 13.91
CA PHE A 248 -6.41 -3.85 14.25
C PHE A 248 -5.53 -4.09 15.47
N ILE A 249 -4.26 -3.73 15.36
CA ILE A 249 -3.25 -3.83 16.41
C ILE A 249 -2.89 -2.40 16.79
N TYR A 250 -3.37 -1.99 17.96
CA TYR A 250 -3.14 -0.66 18.50
C TYR A 250 -1.83 -0.65 19.29
N VAL A 251 -0.98 0.33 19.01
CA VAL A 251 0.34 0.46 19.59
C VAL A 251 0.62 1.89 20.02
N ASP A 252 1.43 2.04 21.06
CA ASP A 252 1.87 3.32 21.59
C ASP A 252 3.36 3.57 21.38
N THR A 253 4.14 2.48 21.21
CA THR A 253 5.59 2.55 21.10
C THR A 253 6.13 1.74 19.93
N MET A 254 7.34 2.07 19.47
CA MET A 254 8.02 1.29 18.44
C MET A 254 8.39 -0.13 18.89
N LYS A 255 8.58 -0.36 20.20
CA LYS A 255 8.77 -1.72 20.75
C LYS A 255 7.55 -2.59 20.45
N ASP A 256 6.35 -2.06 20.67
CA ASP A 256 5.10 -2.77 20.35
C ASP A 256 5.00 -3.06 18.86
N VAL A 257 5.31 -2.06 18.01
CA VAL A 257 5.29 -2.25 16.55
C VAL A 257 6.20 -3.42 16.15
N ILE A 258 7.46 -3.42 16.62
CA ILE A 258 8.44 -4.46 16.28
C ILE A 258 8.01 -5.83 16.81
N PHE A 259 7.48 -5.88 18.04
CA PHE A 259 6.97 -7.12 18.63
C PHE A 259 5.84 -7.75 17.79
N TYR A 260 4.92 -6.93 17.31
CA TYR A 260 3.80 -7.42 16.50
C TYR A 260 4.15 -7.63 15.03
N ALA A 261 5.06 -6.83 14.47
CA ALA A 261 5.40 -6.88 13.06
C ALA A 261 6.39 -7.97 12.67
N LEU A 262 7.41 -8.21 13.50
CA LEU A 262 8.47 -9.15 13.20
C LEU A 262 8.18 -10.56 13.74
N THR A 263 8.69 -11.56 13.04
CA THR A 263 8.69 -12.95 13.51
C THR A 263 10.03 -13.28 14.16
N ASN A 264 10.09 -14.37 14.94
CA ASN A 264 11.36 -14.89 15.46
C ASN A 264 12.18 -15.65 14.40
N ARG A 265 11.68 -15.76 13.16
CA ARG A 265 12.36 -16.49 12.08
C ARG A 265 13.19 -15.54 11.23
N LYS A 266 14.43 -15.92 10.94
CA LYS A 266 15.26 -15.23 9.96
C LYS A 266 14.76 -15.46 8.53
N VAL A 267 15.15 -14.59 7.60
CA VAL A 267 14.94 -14.77 6.15
C VAL A 267 15.72 -15.99 5.65
N GLN A 268 15.42 -16.45 4.43
CA GLN A 268 16.03 -17.70 3.90
C GLN A 268 17.54 -17.60 3.72
N ASN A 269 18.04 -16.48 3.24
CA ASN A 269 19.48 -16.25 3.04
C ASN A 269 19.88 -14.99 3.84
N PRO A 270 20.05 -15.07 5.16
CA PRO A 270 20.39 -13.91 5.96
C PRO A 270 21.78 -13.41 5.60
N LYS A 271 21.90 -12.10 5.39
CA LYS A 271 23.19 -11.44 5.26
C LYS A 271 23.87 -11.43 6.64
N LEU A 272 25.17 -11.65 6.65
CA LEU A 272 25.99 -11.36 7.82
C LEU A 272 26.20 -9.84 7.86
N ILE A 273 25.66 -9.20 8.88
CA ILE A 273 25.77 -7.75 9.12
C ILE A 273 26.44 -7.56 10.47
#